data_cccffda19d527f9ff16a374c9d108361
#
_entry.id   cccffda19d527f9ff16a374c9d108361
#
_cell.length_a   1.000
_cell.length_b   1.000
_cell.length_c   1.000
_cell.angle_alpha   90.00
_cell.angle_beta   90.00
_cell.angle_gamma   90.00
#
_symmetry.space_group_name_H-M   'P 1'
#
loop_
_entity.id
_entity.type
_entity.pdbx_description
1 polymer ?
#
loop_
_entity_poly.entity_id
_entity_poly.type
_entity_poly.pdbx_seq_one_letter_code
_entity_poly.pdbx_strand_id
1 'polypeptide(L)'
;LEIQVGDTGYVKSLPADYILGQSLAPGEKVKSGHIIYVTINSPLSPTITLPDIIDNSSLREAMAKLTAMGFKLGTPKYIAGEKDWVYGVLVNGRPVNAGDKISVEATLVIQVGNGERSADDSVDYVDPAMPHLDETGGDVDEFEVVTAPDSPTKGGEGAKENPNKTTPKE
;
A
#
# COMPACT_ATOMS: atom_id res chain seq x y z
N LEU A 1 26.86 -18.57 43.96
CA LEU A 1 26.07 -18.43 42.70
C LEU A 1 25.42 -17.09 42.71
N GLU A 2 25.63 -16.36 41.62
CA GLU A 2 25.02 -15.07 41.36
C GLU A 2 24.13 -15.21 40.13
N ILE A 3 22.94 -14.59 40.15
CA ILE A 3 22.02 -14.60 39.01
C ILE A 3 22.03 -13.21 38.40
N GLN A 4 22.19 -13.14 37.09
CA GLN A 4 22.22 -11.89 36.35
C GLN A 4 21.26 -11.99 35.18
N VAL A 5 20.44 -10.96 34.96
CA VAL A 5 19.60 -10.87 33.77
C VAL A 5 20.48 -10.56 32.58
N GLY A 6 20.59 -11.49 31.65
CA GLY A 6 21.38 -11.36 30.43
C GLY A 6 20.55 -10.90 29.23
N ASP A 7 19.28 -11.29 29.17
CA ASP A 7 18.39 -10.99 28.05
C ASP A 7 16.93 -10.91 28.50
N THR A 8 16.07 -10.33 27.68
CA THR A 8 14.63 -10.25 27.89
C THR A 8 13.89 -10.77 26.67
N GLY A 9 12.94 -11.68 26.88
CA GLY A 9 12.03 -12.17 25.85
C GLY A 9 10.60 -11.65 26.10
N TYR A 10 9.70 -11.91 25.18
CA TYR A 10 8.28 -11.63 25.36
C TYR A 10 7.42 -12.86 25.06
N VAL A 11 6.70 -13.32 26.06
CA VAL A 11 5.70 -14.38 25.94
C VAL A 11 4.42 -13.91 26.62
N LYS A 12 3.37 -13.68 25.85
CA LYS A 12 2.09 -13.11 26.31
C LYS A 12 1.43 -13.91 27.45
N SER A 13 1.55 -15.23 27.41
CA SER A 13 0.91 -16.14 28.36
C SER A 13 1.60 -16.21 29.72
N LEU A 14 2.80 -15.64 29.84
CA LEU A 14 3.60 -15.69 31.08
C LEU A 14 3.63 -14.33 31.77
N PRO A 15 3.66 -14.31 33.10
CA PRO A 15 3.79 -13.08 33.86
C PRO A 15 5.13 -12.37 33.59
N ALA A 16 5.20 -11.10 33.96
CA ALA A 16 6.45 -10.35 33.95
C ALA A 16 7.49 -11.04 34.84
N ASP A 17 8.77 -10.88 34.48
CA ASP A 17 9.91 -11.41 35.22
C ASP A 17 9.95 -12.95 35.35
N TYR A 18 9.11 -13.66 34.61
CA TYR A 18 9.19 -15.12 34.52
C TYR A 18 10.46 -15.54 33.78
N ILE A 19 11.19 -16.52 34.34
CA ILE A 19 12.42 -17.01 33.71
C ILE A 19 12.06 -17.87 32.50
N LEU A 20 12.42 -17.40 31.31
CA LEU A 20 12.20 -18.09 30.04
C LEU A 20 13.34 -19.06 29.71
N GLY A 21 14.55 -18.76 30.18
CA GLY A 21 15.72 -19.57 29.93
C GLY A 21 16.87 -19.24 30.88
N GLN A 22 17.84 -20.11 30.93
CA GLN A 22 19.06 -19.92 31.72
C GLN A 22 20.28 -20.46 30.97
N SER A 23 21.46 -19.90 31.27
CA SER A 23 22.70 -20.25 30.58
C SER A 23 23.28 -21.62 30.95
N LEU A 24 22.80 -22.20 32.07
CA LEU A 24 23.25 -23.49 32.58
C LEU A 24 22.10 -24.47 32.66
N ALA A 25 22.38 -25.74 32.38
CA ALA A 25 21.39 -26.79 32.54
C ALA A 25 21.13 -27.12 34.04
N PRO A 26 19.91 -27.50 34.41
CA PRO A 26 19.63 -27.96 35.79
C PRO A 26 20.52 -29.14 36.19
N GLY A 27 21.16 -29.02 37.35
CA GLY A 27 22.07 -30.07 37.86
C GLY A 27 23.52 -29.97 37.40
N GLU A 28 23.88 -29.00 36.62
CA GLU A 28 25.26 -28.78 36.19
C GLU A 28 26.15 -28.29 37.35
N LYS A 29 27.34 -28.86 37.46
CA LYS A 29 28.29 -28.51 38.51
C LYS A 29 29.15 -27.34 38.07
N VAL A 30 29.07 -26.25 38.78
CA VAL A 30 29.84 -25.03 38.51
C VAL A 30 30.69 -24.62 39.70
N LYS A 31 31.70 -23.82 39.44
CA LYS A 31 32.61 -23.29 40.49
C LYS A 31 31.85 -22.27 41.36
N SER A 32 32.25 -22.15 42.61
CA SER A 32 31.77 -21.08 43.49
C SER A 32 32.05 -19.72 42.90
N GLY A 33 31.04 -18.81 42.95
CA GLY A 33 31.14 -17.49 42.35
C GLY A 33 30.75 -17.43 40.87
N HIS A 34 30.31 -18.53 40.28
CA HIS A 34 29.82 -18.52 38.88
C HIS A 34 28.54 -17.68 38.73
N ILE A 35 28.47 -16.90 37.66
CA ILE A 35 27.32 -16.08 37.31
C ILE A 35 26.43 -16.87 36.36
N ILE A 36 25.13 -17.01 36.70
CA ILE A 36 24.13 -17.59 35.84
C ILE A 36 23.40 -16.47 35.12
N TYR A 37 23.42 -16.46 33.80
CA TYR A 37 22.62 -15.54 33.02
C TYR A 37 21.25 -16.14 32.77
N VAL A 38 20.21 -15.34 33.02
CA VAL A 38 18.80 -15.72 32.79
C VAL A 38 18.15 -14.79 31.77
N THR A 39 17.27 -15.36 30.97
CA THR A 39 16.36 -14.60 30.11
C THR A 39 15.03 -14.50 30.85
N ILE A 40 14.55 -13.28 31.06
CA ILE A 40 13.27 -13.03 31.74
C ILE A 40 12.19 -12.54 30.78
N ASN A 41 10.93 -12.77 31.14
CA ASN A 41 9.78 -12.30 30.38
C ASN A 41 9.55 -10.80 30.61
N SER A 42 9.53 -10.02 29.52
CA SER A 42 9.19 -8.60 29.55
C SER A 42 7.69 -8.40 29.69
N PRO A 43 7.21 -7.45 30.49
CA PRO A 43 5.79 -7.10 30.56
C PRO A 43 5.30 -6.37 29.30
N LEU A 44 6.21 -5.82 28.52
CA LEU A 44 5.90 -5.02 27.33
C LEU A 44 6.07 -5.85 26.07
N SER A 45 5.03 -5.87 25.25
CA SER A 45 5.12 -6.49 23.91
C SER A 45 6.11 -5.72 23.02
N PRO A 46 6.85 -6.42 22.17
CA PRO A 46 7.72 -5.79 21.20
C PRO A 46 6.96 -4.77 20.33
N THR A 47 7.62 -3.70 19.96
CA THR A 47 7.05 -2.69 19.06
C THR A 47 7.82 -2.65 17.75
N ILE A 48 7.10 -2.43 16.67
CA ILE A 48 7.65 -2.20 15.33
C ILE A 48 7.28 -0.80 14.88
N THR A 49 8.20 -0.14 14.22
CA THR A 49 7.95 1.19 13.65
C THR A 49 7.07 1.08 12.42
N LEU A 50 5.99 1.87 12.36
CA LEU A 50 5.11 1.92 11.20
C LEU A 50 5.86 2.50 9.99
N PRO A 51 5.94 1.78 8.87
CA PRO A 51 6.56 2.30 7.66
C PRO A 51 5.73 3.42 7.04
N ASP A 52 6.35 4.20 6.17
CA ASP A 52 5.68 5.23 5.40
C ASP A 52 4.85 4.58 4.28
N ILE A 53 3.55 4.47 4.53
CA ILE A 53 2.55 3.89 3.62
C ILE A 53 1.32 4.79 3.47
N ILE A 54 1.19 5.82 4.31
CA ILE A 54 0.07 6.76 4.30
C ILE A 54 0.34 7.74 3.17
N ASP A 55 -0.66 7.97 2.33
CA ASP A 55 -0.58 8.85 1.14
C ASP A 55 0.56 8.51 0.16
N ASN A 56 1.12 7.31 0.28
CA ASN A 56 2.30 6.87 -0.48
C ASN A 56 2.20 5.44 -1.04
N SER A 57 1.10 4.75 -0.84
CA SER A 57 0.96 3.37 -1.33
C SER A 57 -0.49 2.96 -1.57
N SER A 58 -0.65 1.95 -2.40
CA SER A 58 -1.93 1.28 -2.59
C SER A 58 -2.25 0.33 -1.42
N LEU A 59 -3.53 -0.01 -1.24
CA LEU A 59 -3.97 -0.97 -0.23
C LEU A 59 -3.19 -2.29 -0.31
N ARG A 60 -3.02 -2.83 -1.51
CA ARG A 60 -2.33 -4.10 -1.72
C ARG A 60 -0.86 -4.05 -1.28
N GLU A 61 -0.17 -2.98 -1.64
CA GLU A 61 1.23 -2.76 -1.26
C GLU A 61 1.37 -2.56 0.25
N ALA A 62 0.53 -1.72 0.84
CA ALA A 62 0.50 -1.50 2.28
C ALA A 62 0.26 -2.79 3.06
N MET A 63 -0.73 -3.60 2.64
CA MET A 63 -1.00 -4.90 3.26
C MET A 63 0.20 -5.84 3.18
N ALA A 64 0.83 -5.95 2.00
CA ALA A 64 2.00 -6.79 1.81
C ALA A 64 3.17 -6.35 2.71
N LYS A 65 3.46 -5.05 2.75
CA LYS A 65 4.54 -4.46 3.54
C LYS A 65 4.31 -4.65 5.05
N LEU A 66 3.11 -4.35 5.52
CA LEU A 66 2.77 -4.51 6.94
C LEU A 66 2.77 -5.98 7.38
N THR A 67 2.25 -6.89 6.55
CA THR A 67 2.27 -8.33 6.82
C THR A 67 3.70 -8.86 6.87
N ALA A 68 4.56 -8.45 5.94
CA ALA A 68 5.98 -8.83 5.92
C ALA A 68 6.74 -8.34 7.17
N MET A 69 6.34 -7.21 7.74
CA MET A 69 6.90 -6.68 8.98
C MET A 69 6.33 -7.35 10.25
N GLY A 70 5.31 -8.20 10.13
CA GLY A 70 4.73 -8.94 11.25
C GLY A 70 3.56 -8.24 11.94
N PHE A 71 2.99 -7.20 11.35
CA PHE A 71 1.78 -6.56 11.87
C PHE A 71 0.53 -7.41 11.63
N LYS A 72 -0.41 -7.33 12.57
CA LYS A 72 -1.74 -7.92 12.43
C LYS A 72 -2.66 -6.93 11.75
N LEU A 73 -3.26 -7.33 10.65
CA LEU A 73 -4.19 -6.49 9.88
C LEU A 73 -5.64 -6.88 10.18
N GLY A 74 -6.46 -5.87 10.41
CA GLY A 74 -7.91 -5.99 10.46
C GLY A 74 -8.56 -5.70 9.11
N THR A 75 -9.89 -5.72 9.07
CA THR A 75 -10.65 -5.38 7.87
C THR A 75 -10.40 -3.92 7.49
N PRO A 76 -10.01 -3.62 6.25
CA PRO A 76 -9.84 -2.26 5.78
C PRO A 76 -11.12 -1.44 5.92
N LYS A 77 -11.00 -0.17 6.28
CA LYS A 77 -12.10 0.78 6.35
C LYS A 77 -12.11 1.64 5.10
N TYR A 78 -13.20 1.57 4.35
CA TYR A 78 -13.37 2.37 3.15
C TYR A 78 -13.88 3.77 3.49
N ILE A 79 -13.27 4.78 2.88
CA ILE A 79 -13.64 6.20 2.98
C ILE A 79 -13.76 6.78 1.58
N ALA A 80 -14.42 7.93 1.44
CA ALA A 80 -14.44 8.64 0.17
C ALA A 80 -13.02 9.07 -0.22
N GLY A 81 -12.64 8.86 -1.47
CA GLY A 81 -11.30 9.16 -1.97
C GLY A 81 -10.89 8.28 -3.13
N GLU A 82 -9.67 8.43 -3.60
CA GLU A 82 -9.12 7.67 -4.72
C GLU A 82 -9.14 6.16 -4.43
N LYS A 83 -9.62 5.39 -5.40
CA LYS A 83 -9.77 3.95 -5.25
C LYS A 83 -8.45 3.28 -4.90
N ASP A 84 -8.50 2.42 -3.87
CA ASP A 84 -7.38 1.62 -3.39
C ASP A 84 -6.17 2.43 -2.86
N TRP A 85 -6.31 3.74 -2.66
CA TRP A 85 -5.28 4.59 -2.09
C TRP A 85 -5.37 4.62 -0.55
N VAL A 86 -4.22 4.53 0.13
CA VAL A 86 -4.15 4.51 1.60
C VAL A 86 -4.12 5.93 2.15
N TYR A 87 -5.15 6.33 2.87
CA TYR A 87 -5.25 7.64 3.50
C TYR A 87 -4.84 7.65 4.97
N GLY A 88 -4.84 6.50 5.63
CA GLY A 88 -4.46 6.43 7.03
C GLY A 88 -4.42 5.02 7.57
N VAL A 89 -3.89 4.91 8.76
CA VAL A 89 -3.86 3.66 9.54
C VAL A 89 -4.40 3.95 10.93
N LEU A 90 -5.25 3.06 11.42
CA LEU A 90 -5.82 3.13 12.75
C LEU A 90 -5.31 1.96 13.60
N VAL A 91 -4.99 2.23 14.85
CA VAL A 91 -4.69 1.23 15.87
C VAL A 91 -5.67 1.42 17.02
N ASN A 92 -6.47 0.40 17.33
CA ASN A 92 -7.53 0.49 18.33
C ASN A 92 -8.47 1.70 18.13
N GLY A 93 -8.75 2.07 16.86
CA GLY A 93 -9.59 3.20 16.50
C GLY A 93 -8.91 4.57 16.56
N ARG A 94 -7.62 4.64 16.89
CA ARG A 94 -6.84 5.88 16.92
C ARG A 94 -5.94 5.98 15.69
N PRO A 95 -5.87 7.14 15.04
CA PRO A 95 -4.97 7.35 13.92
C PRO A 95 -3.51 7.31 14.39
N VAL A 96 -2.68 6.70 13.56
CA VAL A 96 -1.22 6.60 13.75
C VAL A 96 -0.50 7.08 12.50
N ASN A 97 0.72 7.57 12.69
CA ASN A 97 1.53 8.13 11.61
C ASN A 97 2.73 7.23 11.29
N ALA A 98 3.32 7.46 10.13
CA ALA A 98 4.60 6.85 9.79
C ALA A 98 5.65 7.20 10.85
N GLY A 99 6.42 6.20 11.29
CA GLY A 99 7.43 6.35 12.34
C GLY A 99 6.93 6.03 13.76
N ASP A 100 5.62 5.90 13.98
CA ASP A 100 5.08 5.52 15.29
C ASP A 100 5.45 4.07 15.64
N LYS A 101 5.79 3.86 16.92
CA LYS A 101 6.07 2.52 17.44
C LYS A 101 4.78 1.84 17.88
N ILE A 102 4.43 0.78 17.19
CA ILE A 102 3.18 0.04 17.39
C ILE A 102 3.49 -1.36 17.90
N SER A 103 2.77 -1.80 18.93
CA SER A 103 2.89 -3.17 19.41
C SER A 103 2.55 -4.19 18.33
N VAL A 104 3.35 -5.25 18.21
CA VAL A 104 3.11 -6.36 17.27
C VAL A 104 1.79 -7.09 17.54
N GLU A 105 1.22 -6.92 18.72
CA GLU A 105 -0.07 -7.50 19.07
C GLU A 105 -1.27 -6.64 18.66
N ALA A 106 -1.05 -5.36 18.40
CA ALA A 106 -2.11 -4.45 18.00
C ALA A 106 -2.60 -4.79 16.59
N THR A 107 -3.90 -4.71 16.38
CA THR A 107 -4.50 -4.86 15.06
C THR A 107 -4.58 -3.51 14.38
N LEU A 108 -4.01 -3.43 13.18
CA LEU A 108 -4.03 -2.24 12.33
C LEU A 108 -5.21 -2.30 11.37
N VAL A 109 -5.92 -1.20 11.24
CA VAL A 109 -7.00 -1.03 10.27
C VAL A 109 -6.56 0.04 9.27
N ILE A 110 -6.47 -0.33 8.01
CA ILE A 110 -6.07 0.59 6.94
C ILE A 110 -7.32 1.36 6.47
N GLN A 111 -7.23 2.68 6.39
CA GLN A 111 -8.22 3.53 5.75
C GLN A 111 -7.87 3.70 4.28
N VAL A 112 -8.80 3.32 3.41
CA VAL A 112 -8.56 3.25 1.96
C VAL A 112 -9.69 3.92 1.20
N GLY A 113 -9.39 4.59 0.11
CA GLY A 113 -10.39 5.21 -0.76
C GLY A 113 -11.25 4.19 -1.49
N ASN A 114 -12.55 4.46 -1.56
CA ASN A 114 -13.53 3.61 -2.24
C ASN A 114 -13.72 3.94 -3.73
N GLY A 115 -13.07 4.98 -4.23
CA GLY A 115 -13.24 5.51 -5.60
C GLY A 115 -14.37 6.50 -5.75
N GLU A 116 -15.05 6.88 -4.67
CA GLU A 116 -16.06 7.94 -4.67
C GLU A 116 -15.39 9.28 -4.35
N ARG A 117 -15.73 10.31 -5.13
CA ARG A 117 -15.29 11.67 -4.81
C ARG A 117 -16.00 12.15 -3.56
N SER A 118 -15.25 12.74 -2.63
CA SER A 118 -15.87 13.48 -1.53
C SER A 118 -16.69 14.63 -2.09
N ALA A 119 -17.85 14.90 -1.48
CA ALA A 119 -18.68 16.03 -1.87
C ALA A 119 -17.96 17.38 -1.71
N ASP A 120 -16.88 17.41 -0.92
CA ASP A 120 -16.01 18.58 -0.75
C ASP A 120 -15.00 18.79 -1.89
N ASP A 121 -14.82 17.80 -2.77
CA ASP A 121 -13.92 17.86 -3.94
C ASP A 121 -14.62 18.42 -5.19
N SER A 122 -15.85 18.91 -5.08
CA SER A 122 -16.45 19.75 -6.08
C SER A 122 -15.74 21.11 -6.06
N VAL A 123 -14.61 21.19 -6.74
CA VAL A 123 -14.13 22.47 -7.25
C VAL A 123 -15.25 23.00 -8.11
N ASP A 124 -15.93 24.05 -7.62
CA ASP A 124 -16.73 24.90 -8.48
C ASP A 124 -15.80 25.31 -9.63
N TYR A 125 -15.93 24.62 -10.75
CA TYR A 125 -15.36 25.11 -11.98
C TYR A 125 -16.13 26.37 -12.32
N VAL A 126 -15.67 27.49 -11.80
CA VAL A 126 -16.07 28.80 -12.28
C VAL A 126 -15.56 28.82 -13.72
N ASP A 127 -16.49 28.51 -14.62
CA ASP A 127 -16.30 28.74 -16.05
C ASP A 127 -15.73 30.17 -16.17
N PRO A 128 -14.49 30.37 -16.58
CA PRO A 128 -13.99 31.70 -16.82
C PRO A 128 -14.94 32.28 -17.87
N ALA A 129 -15.77 33.22 -17.43
CA ALA A 129 -16.74 33.89 -18.25
C ALA A 129 -16.11 34.14 -19.63
N MET A 130 -16.61 33.46 -20.65
CA MET A 130 -16.27 33.79 -22.01
C MET A 130 -16.46 35.30 -22.14
N PRO A 131 -15.46 36.04 -22.58
CA PRO A 131 -15.66 37.45 -22.84
C PRO A 131 -16.82 37.56 -23.82
N HIS A 132 -17.88 38.25 -23.43
CA HIS A 132 -18.97 38.66 -24.29
C HIS A 132 -18.30 39.32 -25.50
N LEU A 133 -18.34 38.61 -26.62
CA LEU A 133 -18.03 39.22 -27.89
C LEU A 133 -19.24 40.10 -28.21
N ASP A 134 -19.08 41.40 -27.96
CA ASP A 134 -19.96 42.41 -28.48
C ASP A 134 -20.08 42.22 -30.01
N GLU A 135 -21.29 42.00 -30.47
CA GLU A 135 -21.67 42.06 -31.88
C GLU A 135 -21.44 43.48 -32.39
N THR A 136 -20.26 43.81 -32.77
CA THR A 136 -20.01 44.94 -33.73
C THR A 136 -18.98 44.50 -34.74
N GLY A 137 -19.54 44.36 -35.96
CA GLY A 137 -18.93 43.94 -37.19
C GLY A 137 -17.49 44.28 -37.43
N GLY A 138 -16.78 43.32 -38.01
CA GLY A 138 -15.45 43.56 -38.57
C GLY A 138 -14.84 42.24 -38.96
N ASP A 139 -14.77 42.02 -40.26
CA ASP A 139 -13.93 41.13 -41.01
C ASP A 139 -13.90 39.66 -40.66
N VAL A 140 -14.60 38.90 -41.44
CA VAL A 140 -14.46 37.46 -41.62
C VAL A 140 -13.14 37.23 -42.36
N ASP A 141 -12.09 36.83 -41.62
CA ASP A 141 -10.93 36.19 -42.23
C ASP A 141 -11.41 34.83 -42.79
N GLU A 142 -11.51 34.79 -44.09
CA GLU A 142 -11.82 33.63 -44.89
C GLU A 142 -10.70 32.59 -44.73
N PHE A 143 -10.97 31.55 -43.93
CA PHE A 143 -10.12 30.37 -43.84
C PHE A 143 -10.24 29.60 -45.15
N GLU A 144 -9.24 29.73 -45.99
CA GLU A 144 -9.05 28.93 -47.22
C GLU A 144 -8.91 27.44 -46.81
N VAL A 145 -9.91 26.63 -47.14
CA VAL A 145 -9.84 25.18 -47.00
C VAL A 145 -8.89 24.65 -48.06
N VAL A 146 -7.71 24.25 -47.64
CA VAL A 146 -6.76 23.55 -48.55
C VAL A 146 -7.31 22.13 -48.77
N THR A 147 -7.99 21.94 -49.90
CA THR A 147 -8.34 20.64 -50.43
C THR A 147 -7.10 19.92 -50.92
N ALA A 148 -6.83 18.73 -50.34
CA ALA A 148 -5.77 17.84 -50.78
C ALA A 148 -6.01 17.42 -52.25
N PRO A 149 -4.96 17.33 -53.08
CA PRO A 149 -5.12 16.96 -54.49
C PRO A 149 -5.48 15.49 -54.65
N ASP A 150 -6.47 15.25 -55.51
CA ASP A 150 -6.90 13.95 -56.02
C ASP A 150 -5.73 13.11 -56.52
N SER A 151 -5.68 11.87 -56.04
CA SER A 151 -4.82 10.84 -56.63
C SER A 151 -5.55 10.18 -57.80
N PRO A 152 -4.92 10.07 -58.98
CA PRO A 152 -5.56 9.47 -60.12
C PRO A 152 -5.62 7.95 -60.05
N THR A 153 -6.83 7.43 -60.32
CA THR A 153 -7.16 6.06 -60.59
C THR A 153 -6.47 5.55 -61.87
N LYS A 154 -5.84 4.40 -61.80
CA LYS A 154 -5.71 3.40 -62.92
C LYS A 154 -5.30 2.09 -62.24
N GLY A 155 -6.07 1.05 -62.25
CA GLY A 155 -6.54 0.25 -63.37
C GLY A 155 -5.63 -0.95 -63.57
N GLY A 156 -6.12 -2.17 -63.43
CA GLY A 156 -5.44 -3.39 -63.81
C GLY A 156 -5.65 -4.54 -62.82
N GLU A 157 -6.66 -5.25 -62.94
CA GLU A 157 -6.89 -6.66 -63.38
C GLU A 157 -5.83 -7.70 -63.01
N GLY A 158 -6.30 -8.81 -62.42
CA GLY A 158 -5.63 -10.09 -62.42
C GLY A 158 -5.86 -10.88 -61.11
N ALA A 159 -6.90 -11.45 -60.91
CA ALA A 159 -7.39 -12.83 -60.97
C ALA A 159 -6.48 -13.90 -60.31
N LYS A 160 -7.17 -14.73 -59.48
CA LYS A 160 -6.91 -16.14 -59.22
C LYS A 160 -5.85 -16.44 -58.13
N GLU A 161 -5.99 -17.30 -57.23
CA GLU A 161 -6.80 -18.52 -57.02
C GLU A 161 -6.40 -19.09 -55.64
N ASN A 162 -7.33 -19.35 -54.80
CA ASN A 162 -7.23 -20.31 -53.72
C ASN A 162 -7.18 -21.69 -54.39
N PRO A 163 -6.62 -22.81 -53.89
CA PRO A 163 -7.08 -23.43 -52.67
C PRO A 163 -6.07 -24.33 -51.92
N ASN A 164 -6.50 -24.74 -50.77
CA ASN A 164 -6.49 -26.13 -50.30
C ASN A 164 -5.38 -26.54 -49.30
N LYS A 165 -5.81 -26.76 -48.06
CA LYS A 165 -6.12 -28.09 -47.51
C LYS A 165 -4.91 -28.97 -47.20
N THR A 166 -4.63 -29.25 -45.96
CA THR A 166 -4.84 -30.62 -45.43
C THR A 166 -4.13 -30.77 -44.07
N THR A 167 -4.85 -30.99 -43.00
CA THR A 167 -4.52 -31.86 -41.90
C THR A 167 -4.44 -33.32 -42.42
N PRO A 168 -3.97 -34.37 -41.74
CA PRO A 168 -3.71 -34.61 -40.32
C PRO A 168 -2.58 -35.59 -39.98
N LYS A 169 -2.44 -35.87 -38.65
CA LYS A 169 -1.96 -37.14 -38.03
C LYS A 169 -0.45 -37.45 -38.06
N GLU A 170 0.14 -37.67 -36.96
CA GLU A 170 0.12 -38.76 -35.97
C GLU A 170 0.79 -38.28 -34.68
#